data_bc03e9622f0c7954ac72f88e41b0b976
#
_entry.id   bc03e9622f0c7954ac72f88e41b0b976
#
_cell.length_a   1.000
_cell.length_b   1.000
_cell.length_c   1.000
_cell.angle_alpha   90.00
_cell.angle_beta   90.00
_cell.angle_gamma   90.00
#
_symmetry.space_group_name_H-M   'P 1'
#
loop_
_entity.id
_entity.type
_entity.pdbx_description
1 polymer ?
#
loop_
_entity_poly.entity_id
_entity_poly.type
_entity_poly.pdbx_seq_one_letter_code
_entity_poly.pdbx_strand_id
1 'polypeptide(L)'
;MLFRSQILSFAKMIGFDDYFGLDQYPDKNDFDGMWGVWDEPFFRFFAGKLNTFSQPFMASIFSVSSHHPFEVPEKYKGRFRKGPAPIVEVVGYTDYALKEFFQEISTAPWYSNTLFVITADHTNESIHKEFQNDFGSYSIPVIFYKPGSELKGVKNKIAQQVDIMPTVLNYLNFDEEFIAFGNNLLDDTKESFGFNTNGNNYHLYMRDHILEMIERRSEGLYNFKSDIFLEKNLLGTNPELQGIMEDKLKAIIQTYNSRLLDNNMIVRKPNN
;
A
#
# COMPACT_ATOMS: atom_id res chain seq x y z
N MET A 1 -21.60 11.27 5.04
CA MET A 1 -21.92 11.84 3.72
C MET A 1 -20.79 12.69 3.12
N LEU A 2 -20.01 13.42 3.89
CA LEU A 2 -18.87 14.25 3.42
C LEU A 2 -17.70 13.46 2.79
N PHE A 3 -17.39 12.26 3.29
CA PHE A 3 -16.28 11.44 2.76
C PHE A 3 -16.44 11.00 1.29
N ARG A 4 -17.66 10.68 0.83
CA ARG A 4 -17.89 10.14 -0.52
C ARG A 4 -17.63 11.15 -1.64
N SER A 5 -18.06 12.41 -1.44
CA SER A 5 -17.81 13.47 -2.43
C SER A 5 -16.32 13.85 -2.52
N GLN A 6 -15.59 13.69 -1.43
CA GLN A 6 -14.14 13.94 -1.38
C GLN A 6 -13.35 12.90 -2.17
N ILE A 7 -13.68 11.61 -2.07
CA ILE A 7 -13.00 10.54 -2.82
C ILE A 7 -13.23 10.69 -4.32
N LEU A 8 -14.47 10.96 -4.76
CA LEU A 8 -14.76 11.23 -6.17
C LEU A 8 -13.97 12.43 -6.70
N SER A 9 -13.95 13.53 -5.94
CA SER A 9 -13.21 14.73 -6.33
C SER A 9 -11.71 14.46 -6.39
N PHE A 10 -11.18 13.70 -5.43
CA PHE A 10 -9.80 13.29 -5.42
C PHE A 10 -9.45 12.39 -6.61
N ALA A 11 -10.26 11.37 -6.91
CA ALA A 11 -10.04 10.49 -8.05
C ALA A 11 -9.95 11.28 -9.37
N LYS A 12 -10.89 12.21 -9.59
CA LYS A 12 -10.84 13.10 -10.77
C LYS A 12 -9.62 14.02 -10.80
N MET A 13 -9.24 14.56 -9.65
CA MET A 13 -8.08 15.45 -9.54
C MET A 13 -6.77 14.74 -9.89
N ILE A 14 -6.64 13.45 -9.54
CA ILE A 14 -5.46 12.64 -9.87
C ILE A 14 -5.53 11.95 -11.24
N GLY A 15 -6.56 12.24 -12.04
CA GLY A 15 -6.64 11.87 -13.45
C GLY A 15 -7.42 10.60 -13.78
N PHE A 16 -8.21 10.04 -12.84
CA PHE A 16 -9.13 8.96 -13.17
C PHE A 16 -10.33 9.48 -13.98
N ASP A 17 -10.65 8.79 -15.06
CA ASP A 17 -11.83 9.10 -15.90
C ASP A 17 -13.14 8.84 -15.17
N ASP A 18 -13.22 7.72 -14.44
CA ASP A 18 -14.41 7.28 -13.74
C ASP A 18 -14.15 6.87 -12.29
N TYR A 19 -15.19 6.96 -11.48
CA TYR A 19 -15.24 6.49 -10.10
C TYR A 19 -16.57 5.78 -9.83
N PHE A 20 -16.50 4.60 -9.25
CA PHE A 20 -17.66 3.79 -8.90
C PHE A 20 -17.67 3.52 -7.38
N GLY A 21 -18.58 4.14 -6.69
CA GLY A 21 -18.80 3.92 -5.25
C GLY A 21 -20.21 3.37 -4.98
N LEU A 22 -20.64 3.46 -3.73
CA LEU A 22 -21.96 2.98 -3.30
C LEU A 22 -23.12 3.60 -4.11
N ASP A 23 -22.99 4.85 -4.57
CA ASP A 23 -24.06 5.52 -5.31
C ASP A 23 -24.23 4.95 -6.73
N GLN A 24 -23.15 4.46 -7.34
CA GLN A 24 -23.12 3.83 -8.65
C GLN A 24 -23.34 2.32 -8.59
N TYR A 25 -23.27 1.73 -7.40
CA TYR A 25 -23.54 0.30 -7.20
C TYR A 25 -25.05 0.02 -7.24
N PRO A 26 -25.51 -0.98 -8.01
CA PRO A 26 -26.93 -1.14 -8.31
C PRO A 26 -27.79 -1.66 -7.15
N ASP A 27 -27.24 -2.55 -6.30
CA ASP A 27 -28.00 -3.20 -5.23
C ASP A 27 -27.63 -2.65 -3.84
N LYS A 28 -28.55 -1.89 -3.25
CA LYS A 28 -28.34 -1.29 -1.93
C LYS A 28 -28.41 -2.31 -0.76
N ASN A 29 -28.90 -3.53 -1.02
CA ASN A 29 -28.91 -4.59 0.00
C ASN A 29 -27.51 -5.13 0.31
N ASP A 30 -26.55 -4.91 -0.58
CA ASP A 30 -25.17 -5.29 -0.38
C ASP A 30 -24.36 -4.25 0.44
N PHE A 31 -25.02 -3.19 0.94
CA PHE A 31 -24.38 -2.22 1.83
C PHE A 31 -24.14 -2.82 3.22
N ASP A 32 -22.91 -2.68 3.72
CA ASP A 32 -22.47 -3.22 5.03
C ASP A 32 -23.06 -2.47 6.25
N GLY A 33 -23.78 -1.39 6.01
CA GLY A 33 -24.37 -0.55 7.05
C GLY A 33 -23.46 0.59 7.53
N MET A 34 -22.19 0.61 7.18
CA MET A 34 -21.22 1.59 7.68
C MET A 34 -20.29 2.17 6.60
N TRP A 35 -19.50 1.34 5.96
CA TRP A 35 -18.39 1.78 5.10
C TRP A 35 -18.74 1.76 3.61
N GLY A 36 -19.32 0.67 3.12
CA GLY A 36 -19.57 0.52 1.71
C GLY A 36 -20.32 -0.75 1.32
N VAL A 37 -20.05 -1.21 0.13
CA VAL A 37 -20.55 -2.49 -0.37
C VAL A 37 -19.64 -3.60 0.14
N TRP A 38 -20.20 -4.73 0.56
CA TRP A 38 -19.44 -5.92 0.91
C TRP A 38 -18.46 -6.31 -0.20
N ASP A 39 -17.25 -6.76 0.16
CA ASP A 39 -16.16 -7.01 -0.79
C ASP A 39 -16.55 -8.00 -1.89
N GLU A 40 -17.18 -9.14 -1.59
CA GLU A 40 -17.51 -10.16 -2.60
C GLU A 40 -18.42 -9.62 -3.71
N PRO A 41 -19.57 -9.01 -3.44
CA PRO A 41 -20.41 -8.44 -4.49
C PRO A 41 -19.77 -7.21 -5.17
N PHE A 42 -18.95 -6.44 -4.44
CA PHE A 42 -18.25 -5.29 -5.04
C PHE A 42 -17.14 -5.72 -5.99
N PHE A 43 -16.40 -6.77 -5.66
CA PHE A 43 -15.39 -7.34 -6.56
C PHE A 43 -16.03 -7.91 -7.84
N ARG A 44 -17.19 -8.53 -7.73
CA ARG A 44 -17.97 -8.99 -8.92
C ARG A 44 -18.42 -7.82 -9.78
N PHE A 45 -18.93 -6.76 -9.16
CA PHE A 45 -19.27 -5.53 -9.88
C PHE A 45 -18.07 -4.92 -10.57
N PHE A 46 -16.93 -4.87 -9.88
CA PHE A 46 -15.67 -4.39 -10.44
C PHE A 46 -15.22 -5.23 -11.64
N ALA A 47 -15.22 -6.55 -11.54
CA ALA A 47 -14.94 -7.45 -12.67
C ALA A 47 -15.82 -7.16 -13.89
N GLY A 48 -17.14 -6.95 -13.66
CA GLY A 48 -18.06 -6.53 -14.70
C GLY A 48 -17.70 -5.20 -15.35
N LYS A 49 -17.23 -4.21 -14.55
CA LYS A 49 -16.77 -2.92 -15.08
C LYS A 49 -15.49 -3.05 -15.90
N LEU A 50 -14.51 -3.79 -15.42
CA LEU A 50 -13.27 -4.02 -16.16
C LEU A 50 -13.48 -4.60 -17.56
N ASN A 51 -14.51 -5.44 -17.73
CA ASN A 51 -14.87 -6.00 -19.02
C ASN A 51 -15.48 -4.98 -20.01
N THR A 52 -15.85 -3.79 -19.53
CA THR A 52 -16.38 -2.71 -20.39
C THR A 52 -15.32 -1.67 -20.78
N PHE A 53 -14.12 -1.71 -20.19
CA PHE A 53 -13.08 -0.72 -20.45
C PHE A 53 -12.32 -1.01 -21.74
N SER A 54 -12.01 0.06 -22.46
CA SER A 54 -11.09 -0.01 -23.59
C SER A 54 -9.66 -0.24 -23.09
N GLN A 55 -8.92 -1.13 -23.78
CA GLN A 55 -7.52 -1.34 -23.46
C GLN A 55 -6.61 -0.34 -24.19
N PRO A 56 -5.47 0.07 -23.59
CA PRO A 56 -5.04 -0.26 -22.24
C PRO A 56 -5.84 0.51 -21.18
N PHE A 57 -5.98 -0.05 -19.98
CA PHE A 57 -6.60 0.64 -18.85
C PHE A 57 -5.80 0.47 -17.55
N MET A 58 -5.96 1.40 -16.64
CA MET A 58 -5.58 1.29 -15.22
C MET A 58 -6.85 1.37 -14.38
N ALA A 59 -6.98 0.46 -13.44
CA ALA A 59 -8.11 0.46 -12.50
C ALA A 59 -7.62 0.16 -11.09
N SER A 60 -8.26 0.76 -10.10
CA SER A 60 -7.97 0.55 -8.69
C SER A 60 -9.26 0.23 -7.95
N ILE A 61 -9.21 -0.72 -7.03
CA ILE A 61 -10.31 -1.06 -6.12
C ILE A 61 -9.81 -0.95 -4.69
N PHE A 62 -10.66 -0.44 -3.82
CA PHE A 62 -10.43 -0.36 -2.39
C PHE A 62 -11.48 -1.21 -1.67
N SER A 63 -11.03 -2.26 -0.97
CA SER A 63 -11.89 -3.13 -0.18
C SER A 63 -12.13 -2.52 1.20
N VAL A 64 -13.31 -2.75 1.79
CA VAL A 64 -13.70 -2.14 3.06
C VAL A 64 -14.18 -3.14 4.12
N SER A 65 -14.43 -4.39 3.75
CA SER A 65 -15.03 -5.37 4.68
C SER A 65 -14.12 -5.79 5.82
N SER A 66 -12.81 -5.63 5.68
CA SER A 66 -11.85 -5.90 6.77
C SER A 66 -11.75 -4.76 7.79
N HIS A 67 -12.59 -3.74 7.69
CA HIS A 67 -12.63 -2.63 8.61
C HIS A 67 -13.54 -2.94 9.83
N HIS A 68 -13.33 -2.22 10.93
CA HIS A 68 -14.25 -2.18 12.08
C HIS A 68 -15.71 -1.90 11.62
N PRO A 69 -16.74 -2.59 12.11
CA PRO A 69 -16.84 -3.41 13.33
C PRO A 69 -16.46 -4.89 13.18
N PHE A 70 -15.78 -5.29 12.12
CA PHE A 70 -15.30 -6.66 11.89
C PHE A 70 -16.44 -7.68 11.76
N GLU A 71 -17.42 -7.37 10.94
CA GLU A 71 -18.53 -8.23 10.62
C GLU A 71 -18.38 -8.86 9.23
N VAL A 72 -19.03 -9.99 9.01
CA VAL A 72 -19.19 -10.63 7.72
C VAL A 72 -20.66 -10.64 7.31
N PRO A 73 -20.99 -10.67 5.99
CA PRO A 73 -22.37 -10.79 5.55
C PRO A 73 -23.07 -11.96 6.24
N GLU A 74 -24.37 -11.80 6.57
CA GLU A 74 -25.18 -12.80 7.30
C GLU A 74 -25.06 -14.20 6.68
N LYS A 75 -25.08 -14.29 5.33
CA LYS A 75 -24.94 -15.55 4.57
C LYS A 75 -23.61 -16.28 4.80
N TYR A 76 -22.62 -15.60 5.37
CA TYR A 76 -21.27 -16.14 5.63
C TYR A 76 -20.94 -16.30 7.11
N LYS A 77 -21.86 -15.98 8.01
CA LYS A 77 -21.64 -16.16 9.46
C LYS A 77 -21.25 -17.60 9.78
N GLY A 78 -20.14 -17.74 10.51
CA GLY A 78 -19.61 -19.03 10.91
C GLY A 78 -18.88 -19.84 9.83
N ARG A 79 -18.70 -19.28 8.63
CA ARG A 79 -17.98 -19.93 7.52
C ARG A 79 -16.47 -19.79 7.66
N PHE A 80 -15.99 -18.65 8.16
CA PHE A 80 -14.57 -18.37 8.25
C PHE A 80 -14.05 -18.63 9.68
N ARG A 81 -12.76 -18.93 9.75
CA ARG A 81 -12.11 -19.23 11.04
C ARG A 81 -12.14 -17.98 11.93
N LYS A 82 -12.64 -18.15 13.14
CA LYS A 82 -12.48 -17.16 14.20
C LYS A 82 -11.07 -17.28 14.78
N GLY A 83 -10.39 -16.15 14.91
CA GLY A 83 -9.08 -16.07 15.52
C GLY A 83 -9.12 -15.41 16.90
N PRO A 84 -7.96 -15.13 17.46
CA PRO A 84 -7.86 -14.45 18.76
C PRO A 84 -8.24 -12.95 18.68
N ALA A 85 -8.31 -12.37 17.47
CA ALA A 85 -8.81 -11.02 17.22
C ALA A 85 -10.00 -11.04 16.26
N PRO A 86 -11.01 -10.17 16.42
CA PRO A 86 -12.20 -10.14 15.56
C PRO A 86 -11.89 -10.02 14.06
N ILE A 87 -10.83 -9.28 13.71
CA ILE A 87 -10.39 -9.07 12.32
C ILE A 87 -10.09 -10.36 11.56
N VAL A 88 -9.72 -11.46 12.24
CA VAL A 88 -9.31 -12.71 11.57
C VAL A 88 -10.45 -13.31 10.75
N GLU A 89 -11.69 -13.27 11.24
CA GLU A 89 -12.86 -13.77 10.49
C GLU A 89 -13.11 -12.94 9.22
N VAL A 90 -13.01 -11.63 9.31
CA VAL A 90 -13.26 -10.75 8.17
C VAL A 90 -12.12 -10.76 7.14
N VAL A 91 -10.88 -10.94 7.56
CA VAL A 91 -9.75 -11.19 6.63
C VAL A 91 -9.99 -12.48 5.85
N GLY A 92 -10.51 -13.53 6.49
CA GLY A 92 -10.92 -14.77 5.81
C GLY A 92 -12.03 -14.55 4.79
N TYR A 93 -12.96 -13.64 5.05
CA TYR A 93 -14.00 -13.25 4.10
C TYR A 93 -13.42 -12.45 2.92
N THR A 94 -12.56 -11.46 3.18
CA THR A 94 -11.92 -10.66 2.12
C THR A 94 -11.03 -11.54 1.22
N ASP A 95 -10.27 -12.48 1.80
CA ASP A 95 -9.49 -13.47 1.04
C ASP A 95 -10.39 -14.34 0.14
N TYR A 96 -11.52 -14.80 0.68
CA TYR A 96 -12.51 -15.51 -0.12
C TYR A 96 -13.07 -14.66 -1.26
N ALA A 97 -13.42 -13.41 -1.00
CA ALA A 97 -13.93 -12.48 -2.01
C ALA A 97 -12.90 -12.23 -3.11
N LEU A 98 -11.64 -12.06 -2.75
CA LEU A 98 -10.53 -11.91 -3.68
C LEU A 98 -10.31 -13.18 -4.52
N LYS A 99 -10.42 -14.37 -3.92
CA LYS A 99 -10.36 -15.63 -4.66
C LYS A 99 -11.45 -15.74 -5.72
N GLU A 100 -12.71 -15.45 -5.35
CA GLU A 100 -13.84 -15.48 -6.29
C GLU A 100 -13.62 -14.47 -7.44
N PHE A 101 -13.11 -13.27 -7.12
CA PHE A 101 -12.74 -12.28 -8.13
C PHE A 101 -11.72 -12.82 -9.14
N PHE A 102 -10.61 -13.38 -8.68
CA PHE A 102 -9.58 -13.93 -9.57
C PHE A 102 -10.09 -15.11 -10.38
N GLN A 103 -10.98 -15.94 -9.84
CA GLN A 103 -11.63 -17.01 -10.59
C GLN A 103 -12.51 -16.46 -11.71
N GLU A 104 -13.32 -15.45 -11.43
CA GLU A 104 -14.21 -14.81 -12.39
C GLU A 104 -13.44 -14.15 -13.54
N ILE A 105 -12.41 -13.35 -13.24
CA ILE A 105 -11.63 -12.63 -14.25
C ILE A 105 -10.63 -13.51 -15.01
N SER A 106 -10.37 -14.74 -14.57
CA SER A 106 -9.34 -15.61 -15.16
C SER A 106 -9.56 -15.93 -16.63
N THR A 107 -10.80 -15.84 -17.12
CA THR A 107 -11.18 -16.06 -18.51
C THR A 107 -11.31 -14.77 -19.33
N ALA A 108 -11.12 -13.62 -18.70
CA ALA A 108 -11.21 -12.34 -19.39
C ALA A 108 -10.05 -12.15 -20.37
N PRO A 109 -10.29 -11.57 -21.57
CA PRO A 109 -9.28 -11.45 -22.61
C PRO A 109 -8.09 -10.56 -22.21
N TRP A 110 -8.25 -9.69 -21.25
CA TRP A 110 -7.23 -8.80 -20.72
C TRP A 110 -6.42 -9.42 -19.56
N TYR A 111 -6.90 -10.49 -18.93
CA TYR A 111 -6.34 -11.07 -17.71
C TYR A 111 -4.84 -11.43 -17.83
N SER A 112 -4.46 -12.17 -18.88
CA SER A 112 -3.09 -12.62 -19.08
C SER A 112 -2.11 -11.47 -19.36
N ASN A 113 -2.61 -10.31 -19.79
CA ASN A 113 -1.80 -9.11 -20.06
C ASN A 113 -1.96 -8.02 -18.97
N THR A 114 -2.39 -8.39 -17.78
CA THR A 114 -2.58 -7.46 -16.67
C THR A 114 -1.54 -7.70 -15.57
N LEU A 115 -0.91 -6.62 -15.12
CA LEU A 115 -0.13 -6.60 -13.88
C LEU A 115 -1.06 -6.23 -12.73
N PHE A 116 -1.27 -7.16 -11.82
CA PHE A 116 -2.02 -6.92 -10.58
C PHE A 116 -1.06 -6.49 -9.47
N VAL A 117 -1.41 -5.42 -8.77
CA VAL A 117 -0.71 -4.96 -7.57
C VAL A 117 -1.68 -5.02 -6.40
N ILE A 118 -1.32 -5.79 -5.37
CA ILE A 118 -2.14 -5.99 -4.18
C ILE A 118 -1.36 -5.52 -2.98
N THR A 119 -1.94 -4.62 -2.20
CA THR A 119 -1.32 -4.09 -0.98
C THR A 119 -2.41 -3.69 0.01
N ALA A 120 -2.04 -3.50 1.28
CA ALA A 120 -2.90 -2.84 2.26
C ALA A 120 -2.58 -1.35 2.31
N ASP A 121 -3.52 -0.54 2.80
CA ASP A 121 -3.32 0.88 3.10
C ASP A 121 -2.52 1.07 4.39
N HIS A 122 -2.84 0.29 5.42
CA HIS A 122 -2.17 0.23 6.71
C HIS A 122 -2.44 -1.11 7.41
N THR A 123 -1.79 -1.34 8.54
CA THR A 123 -2.12 -2.44 9.46
C THR A 123 -3.35 -2.08 10.31
N ASN A 124 -3.91 -3.10 10.97
CA ASN A 124 -5.00 -2.92 11.92
C ASN A 124 -4.60 -3.52 13.29
N GLU A 125 -5.56 -3.97 14.08
CA GLU A 125 -5.30 -4.62 15.37
C GLU A 125 -4.35 -5.81 15.24
N SER A 126 -3.32 -5.84 16.07
CA SER A 126 -2.43 -6.98 16.20
C SER A 126 -2.36 -7.44 17.66
N ILE A 127 -2.49 -8.76 17.84
CA ILE A 127 -2.27 -9.43 19.12
C ILE A 127 -0.79 -9.81 19.31
N HIS A 128 0.00 -9.77 18.24
CA HIS A 128 1.41 -10.08 18.25
C HIS A 128 2.22 -8.86 18.57
N LYS A 129 3.04 -8.91 19.62
CA LYS A 129 3.83 -7.78 20.12
C LYS A 129 4.78 -7.20 19.09
N GLU A 130 5.34 -8.03 18.22
CA GLU A 130 6.23 -7.62 17.14
C GLU A 130 5.55 -6.70 16.11
N PHE A 131 4.22 -6.69 16.05
CA PHE A 131 3.44 -5.78 15.20
C PHE A 131 2.83 -4.60 15.96
N GLN A 132 3.20 -4.39 17.23
CA GLN A 132 2.71 -3.30 18.06
C GLN A 132 3.76 -2.18 18.27
N ASN A 133 4.93 -2.31 17.64
CA ASN A 133 5.99 -1.30 17.66
C ASN A 133 6.04 -0.50 16.35
N ASP A 134 6.90 0.50 16.28
CA ASP A 134 7.02 1.44 15.15
C ASP A 134 7.49 0.82 13.83
N PHE A 135 7.98 -0.41 13.84
CA PHE A 135 8.27 -1.17 12.63
C PHE A 135 7.09 -2.05 12.23
N GLY A 136 6.65 -2.90 13.14
CA GLY A 136 5.63 -3.90 12.86
C GLY A 136 4.26 -3.30 12.54
N SER A 137 3.90 -2.18 13.20
CA SER A 137 2.63 -1.48 12.97
C SER A 137 2.50 -0.89 11.55
N TYR A 138 3.60 -0.71 10.83
CA TYR A 138 3.62 -0.25 9.44
C TYR A 138 3.88 -1.38 8.43
N SER A 139 4.04 -2.62 8.90
CA SER A 139 4.39 -3.76 8.05
C SER A 139 3.16 -4.27 7.28
N ILE A 140 3.11 -3.99 5.99
CA ILE A 140 2.05 -4.43 5.07
C ILE A 140 2.64 -5.20 3.89
N PRO A 141 1.87 -6.12 3.26
CA PRO A 141 2.33 -6.80 2.06
C PRO A 141 2.26 -5.88 0.83
N VAL A 142 3.21 -6.04 -0.10
CA VAL A 142 3.13 -5.52 -1.47
C VAL A 142 3.36 -6.68 -2.42
N ILE A 143 2.37 -7.01 -3.24
CA ILE A 143 2.38 -8.16 -4.14
C ILE A 143 2.25 -7.68 -5.59
N PHE A 144 3.17 -8.09 -6.44
CA PHE A 144 3.10 -7.92 -7.89
C PHE A 144 2.81 -9.28 -8.51
N TYR A 145 1.70 -9.39 -9.22
CA TYR A 145 1.27 -10.63 -9.85
C TYR A 145 0.90 -10.38 -11.31
N LYS A 146 1.49 -11.14 -12.20
CA LYS A 146 1.05 -11.21 -13.60
C LYS A 146 0.95 -12.68 -14.01
N PRO A 147 -0.20 -13.11 -14.53
CA PRO A 147 -0.36 -14.50 -15.01
C PRO A 147 0.71 -14.89 -16.02
N GLY A 148 1.30 -16.07 -15.84
CA GLY A 148 2.30 -16.62 -16.77
C GLY A 148 3.66 -15.91 -16.78
N SER A 149 3.91 -14.93 -15.92
CA SER A 149 5.19 -14.20 -15.85
C SER A 149 6.23 -14.91 -14.96
N GLU A 150 7.47 -14.39 -15.01
CA GLU A 150 8.57 -14.80 -14.14
C GLU A 150 8.56 -14.10 -12.76
N LEU A 151 7.54 -13.27 -12.46
CA LEU A 151 7.37 -12.67 -11.13
C LEU A 151 6.95 -13.76 -10.14
N LYS A 152 7.92 -14.34 -9.44
CA LYS A 152 7.72 -15.43 -8.49
C LYS A 152 8.59 -15.27 -7.25
N GLY A 153 8.10 -15.80 -6.13
CA GLY A 153 8.83 -15.86 -4.87
C GLY A 153 8.63 -14.62 -3.98
N VAL A 154 9.34 -14.60 -2.87
CA VAL A 154 9.31 -13.54 -1.87
C VAL A 154 10.65 -12.83 -1.85
N LYS A 155 10.62 -11.49 -1.89
CA LYS A 155 11.80 -10.66 -1.70
C LYS A 155 11.79 -10.10 -0.29
N ASN A 156 12.78 -10.49 0.51
CA ASN A 156 12.97 -9.98 1.88
C ASN A 156 13.77 -8.67 1.82
N LYS A 157 13.15 -7.62 1.33
CA LYS A 157 13.72 -6.27 1.32
C LYS A 157 12.70 -5.27 1.82
N ILE A 158 13.17 -4.14 2.30
CA ILE A 158 12.31 -3.03 2.70
C ILE A 158 11.60 -2.54 1.45
N ALA A 159 10.29 -2.39 1.55
CA ALA A 159 9.42 -1.85 0.53
C ALA A 159 8.42 -0.89 1.17
N GLN A 160 7.94 0.07 0.40
CA GLN A 160 6.94 1.04 0.85
C GLN A 160 5.95 1.35 -0.28
N GLN A 161 4.80 1.89 0.04
CA GLN A 161 3.74 2.16 -0.95
C GLN A 161 4.21 3.12 -2.06
N VAL A 162 5.08 4.08 -1.75
CA VAL A 162 5.62 5.01 -2.77
C VAL A 162 6.56 4.34 -3.78
N ASP A 163 6.98 3.10 -3.53
CA ASP A 163 7.75 2.29 -4.48
C ASP A 163 6.87 1.66 -5.58
N ILE A 164 5.56 1.59 -5.38
CA ILE A 164 4.63 0.94 -6.32
C ILE A 164 4.67 1.64 -7.67
N MET A 165 4.52 2.96 -7.69
CA MET A 165 4.50 3.74 -8.93
C MET A 165 5.78 3.55 -9.76
N PRO A 166 7.00 3.81 -9.25
CA PRO A 166 8.21 3.62 -10.04
C PRO A 166 8.45 2.17 -10.44
N THR A 167 8.00 1.19 -9.65
CA THR A 167 8.07 -0.23 -10.00
C THR A 167 7.17 -0.55 -11.18
N VAL A 168 5.92 -0.09 -11.16
CA VAL A 168 4.95 -0.31 -12.26
C VAL A 168 5.42 0.38 -13.54
N LEU A 169 5.82 1.65 -13.46
CA LEU A 169 6.31 2.40 -14.63
C LEU A 169 7.53 1.73 -15.28
N ASN A 170 8.49 1.29 -14.47
CA ASN A 170 9.65 0.54 -15.00
C ASN A 170 9.25 -0.80 -15.60
N TYR A 171 8.34 -1.54 -14.96
CA TYR A 171 7.84 -2.81 -15.49
C TYR A 171 7.13 -2.65 -16.84
N LEU A 172 6.43 -1.54 -17.03
CA LEU A 172 5.75 -1.20 -18.29
C LEU A 172 6.66 -0.53 -19.32
N ASN A 173 7.95 -0.37 -19.03
CA ASN A 173 8.92 0.34 -19.88
C ASN A 173 8.48 1.78 -20.22
N PHE A 174 7.94 2.49 -19.23
CA PHE A 174 7.60 3.90 -19.38
C PHE A 174 8.88 4.71 -19.63
N ASP A 175 8.94 5.46 -20.71
CA ASP A 175 10.12 6.13 -21.25
C ASP A 175 10.16 7.64 -21.02
N GLU A 176 9.14 8.22 -20.35
CA GLU A 176 9.16 9.63 -19.98
C GLU A 176 9.74 9.84 -18.57
N GLU A 177 10.23 11.05 -18.31
CA GLU A 177 10.71 11.45 -16.99
C GLU A 177 9.55 11.54 -16.00
N PHE A 178 9.77 11.08 -14.77
CA PHE A 178 8.83 11.19 -13.66
C PHE A 178 9.56 11.45 -12.34
N ILE A 179 8.84 11.98 -11.36
CA ILE A 179 9.34 12.21 -10.00
C ILE A 179 8.77 11.13 -9.09
N ALA A 180 9.65 10.44 -8.35
CA ALA A 180 9.29 9.48 -7.33
C ALA A 180 10.19 9.64 -6.11
N PHE A 181 9.62 9.39 -4.92
CA PHE A 181 10.37 9.27 -3.66
C PHE A 181 10.69 7.80 -3.32
N GLY A 182 10.11 6.88 -4.05
CA GLY A 182 10.37 5.44 -3.97
C GLY A 182 11.34 4.94 -5.03
N ASN A 183 11.62 3.64 -4.96
CA ASN A 183 12.51 2.93 -5.89
C ASN A 183 11.74 1.86 -6.68
N ASN A 184 12.34 1.40 -7.78
CA ASN A 184 11.87 0.19 -8.45
C ASN A 184 12.20 -1.05 -7.58
N LEU A 185 11.21 -1.72 -7.06
CA LEU A 185 11.35 -2.91 -6.21
C LEU A 185 11.90 -4.13 -6.96
N LEU A 186 11.83 -4.13 -8.29
CA LEU A 186 12.36 -5.21 -9.13
C LEU A 186 13.85 -5.01 -9.46
N ASP A 187 14.42 -3.85 -9.17
CA ASP A 187 15.84 -3.56 -9.30
C ASP A 187 16.58 -3.96 -8.02
N ASP A 188 17.35 -5.05 -8.08
CA ASP A 188 18.12 -5.54 -6.94
C ASP A 188 19.51 -4.87 -6.81
N THR A 189 19.87 -3.96 -7.71
CA THR A 189 21.15 -3.24 -7.66
C THR A 189 21.10 -2.04 -6.72
N LYS A 190 19.91 -1.57 -6.35
CA LYS A 190 19.70 -0.41 -5.47
C LYS A 190 19.39 -0.84 -4.04
N GLU A 191 19.98 -0.13 -3.09
CA GLU A 191 19.67 -0.30 -1.68
C GLU A 191 18.22 0.15 -1.42
N SER A 192 17.41 -0.76 -0.88
CA SER A 192 16.04 -0.46 -0.50
C SER A 192 15.98 0.27 0.85
N PHE A 193 15.03 1.17 0.98
CA PHE A 193 14.76 1.91 2.21
C PHE A 193 13.26 2.22 2.31
N GLY A 194 12.80 2.51 3.51
CA GLY A 194 11.47 3.03 3.76
C GLY A 194 11.55 4.23 4.70
N PHE A 195 10.58 5.10 4.64
CA PHE A 195 10.46 6.20 5.60
C PHE A 195 8.99 6.48 5.90
N ASN A 196 8.74 6.88 7.13
CA ASN A 196 7.43 7.39 7.52
C ASN A 196 7.56 8.52 8.54
N THR A 197 6.44 9.13 8.87
CA THR A 197 6.37 10.15 9.92
C THR A 197 5.06 10.03 10.69
N ASN A 198 5.16 10.23 12.00
CA ASN A 198 4.01 10.34 12.88
C ASN A 198 4.18 11.63 13.71
N GLY A 199 3.49 12.69 13.28
CA GLY A 199 3.71 14.03 13.83
C GLY A 199 5.13 14.55 13.55
N ASN A 200 5.89 14.83 14.62
CA ASN A 200 7.28 15.31 14.53
C ASN A 200 8.31 14.16 14.60
N ASN A 201 7.84 12.93 14.65
CA ASN A 201 8.67 11.74 14.71
C ASN A 201 8.87 11.17 13.30
N TYR A 202 10.11 11.08 12.85
CA TYR A 202 10.50 10.57 11.54
C TYR A 202 11.25 9.26 11.70
N HIS A 203 10.89 8.27 10.90
CA HIS A 203 11.57 6.98 10.87
C HIS A 203 12.19 6.75 9.50
N LEU A 204 13.42 6.24 9.50
CA LEU A 204 14.07 5.67 8.31
C LEU A 204 14.35 4.20 8.55
N TYR A 205 13.90 3.37 7.66
CA TYR A 205 14.14 1.93 7.60
C TYR A 205 15.17 1.67 6.51
N MET A 206 16.33 1.13 6.87
CA MET A 206 17.39 0.86 5.91
C MET A 206 18.24 -0.32 6.39
N ARG A 207 18.60 -1.24 5.50
CA ARG A 207 19.24 -2.51 5.88
C ARG A 207 18.36 -3.24 6.90
N ASP A 208 18.91 -3.58 8.06
CA ASP A 208 18.19 -4.23 9.15
C ASP A 208 17.86 -3.26 10.30
N HIS A 209 17.91 -1.93 10.05
CA HIS A 209 17.84 -0.92 11.10
C HIS A 209 16.72 0.10 10.89
N ILE A 210 16.24 0.63 12.01
CA ILE A 210 15.34 1.79 12.08
C ILE A 210 16.09 2.90 12.79
N LEU A 211 16.16 4.06 12.14
CA LEU A 211 16.54 5.31 12.78
C LEU A 211 15.30 6.10 13.12
N GLU A 212 15.17 6.48 14.36
CA GLU A 212 14.13 7.40 14.86
C GLU A 212 14.72 8.78 15.06
N MET A 213 14.04 9.81 14.50
CA MET A 213 14.46 11.20 14.61
C MET A 213 13.27 12.08 15.04
N ILE A 214 13.44 12.79 16.15
CA ILE A 214 12.48 13.75 16.68
C ILE A 214 13.10 15.14 16.64
N GLU A 215 12.39 16.13 16.14
CA GLU A 215 12.86 17.52 16.10
C GLU A 215 14.31 17.68 15.58
N ARG A 216 14.68 16.90 14.56
CA ARG A 216 16.01 16.87 13.90
C ARG A 216 17.13 16.23 14.75
N ARG A 217 16.80 15.54 15.83
CA ARG A 217 17.74 14.79 16.66
C ARG A 217 17.43 13.31 16.58
N SER A 218 18.46 12.50 16.45
CA SER A 218 18.31 11.05 16.54
C SER A 218 18.08 10.67 17.99
N GLU A 219 16.97 9.99 18.26
CA GLU A 219 16.55 9.54 19.59
C GLU A 219 16.66 8.01 19.72
N GLY A 220 16.62 7.28 18.60
CA GLY A 220 16.69 5.83 18.58
C GLY A 220 17.35 5.27 17.33
N LEU A 221 18.09 4.19 17.51
CA LEU A 221 18.60 3.31 16.45
C LEU A 221 18.36 1.88 16.90
N TYR A 222 17.63 1.10 16.13
CA TYR A 222 17.25 -0.27 16.50
C TYR A 222 17.53 -1.23 15.35
N ASN A 223 17.86 -2.49 15.65
CA ASN A 223 17.98 -3.53 14.65
C ASN A 223 16.74 -4.43 14.69
N PHE A 224 15.78 -4.19 13.80
CA PHE A 224 14.48 -4.88 13.79
C PHE A 224 14.56 -6.37 13.44
N LYS A 225 15.69 -6.84 12.92
CA LYS A 225 15.87 -8.25 12.58
C LYS A 225 16.36 -9.10 13.77
N SER A 226 17.25 -8.53 14.58
CA SER A 226 17.78 -9.20 15.78
C SER A 226 17.03 -8.84 17.06
N ASP A 227 16.30 -7.73 17.05
CA ASP A 227 15.53 -7.20 18.18
C ASP A 227 14.12 -6.80 17.66
N ILE A 228 13.27 -7.82 17.50
CA ILE A 228 11.93 -7.66 16.95
C ILE A 228 10.99 -6.81 17.83
N PHE A 229 11.36 -6.57 19.09
CA PHE A 229 10.58 -5.74 20.02
C PHE A 229 11.12 -4.31 20.14
N LEU A 230 12.25 -4.01 19.49
CA LEU A 230 12.92 -2.70 19.53
C LEU A 230 13.23 -2.21 20.95
N GLU A 231 13.68 -3.11 21.82
CA GLU A 231 13.99 -2.81 23.22
C GLU A 231 15.40 -2.26 23.41
N LYS A 232 16.32 -2.59 22.48
CA LYS A 232 17.74 -2.23 22.57
C LYS A 232 18.06 -1.05 21.68
N ASN A 233 18.14 0.15 22.27
CA ASN A 233 18.62 1.33 21.56
C ASN A 233 20.12 1.23 21.29
N LEU A 234 20.51 1.28 20.02
CA LEU A 234 21.90 1.18 19.53
C LEU A 234 22.51 2.55 19.19
N LEU A 235 21.86 3.64 19.56
CA LEU A 235 22.36 4.99 19.28
C LEU A 235 23.79 5.16 19.84
N GLY A 236 24.68 5.68 19.00
CA GLY A 236 26.10 5.84 19.35
C GLY A 236 26.95 4.58 19.30
N THR A 237 26.37 3.38 19.13
CA THR A 237 27.16 2.13 19.06
C THR A 237 27.79 1.87 17.70
N ASN A 238 27.21 2.43 16.63
CA ASN A 238 27.72 2.39 15.26
C ASN A 238 27.61 3.78 14.62
N PRO A 239 28.54 4.69 14.88
CA PRO A 239 28.48 6.08 14.40
C PRO A 239 28.46 6.20 12.87
N GLU A 240 29.12 5.30 12.16
CA GLU A 240 29.16 5.29 10.69
C GLU A 240 27.76 5.02 10.11
N LEU A 241 27.12 3.93 10.52
CA LEU A 241 25.75 3.59 10.07
C LEU A 241 24.76 4.67 10.48
N GLN A 242 24.85 5.15 11.73
CA GLN A 242 24.00 6.23 12.20
C GLN A 242 24.12 7.47 11.32
N GLY A 243 25.34 7.92 11.02
CA GLY A 243 25.58 9.08 10.15
C GLY A 243 25.00 8.90 8.75
N ILE A 244 25.18 7.73 8.13
CA ILE A 244 24.61 7.41 6.82
C ILE A 244 23.07 7.50 6.86
N MET A 245 22.43 6.94 7.89
CA MET A 245 20.97 6.95 8.02
C MET A 245 20.44 8.36 8.31
N GLU A 246 21.11 9.13 9.16
CA GLU A 246 20.77 10.53 9.44
C GLU A 246 20.81 11.40 8.19
N ASP A 247 21.90 11.33 7.43
CA ASP A 247 22.06 12.11 6.21
C ASP A 247 21.03 11.74 5.17
N LYS A 248 20.72 10.45 5.03
CA LYS A 248 19.67 9.99 4.10
C LYS A 248 18.29 10.51 4.51
N LEU A 249 17.91 10.41 5.79
CA LEU A 249 16.63 10.88 6.28
C LEU A 249 16.49 12.41 6.11
N LYS A 250 17.54 13.16 6.48
CA LYS A 250 17.59 14.62 6.28
C LYS A 250 17.46 15.00 4.80
N ALA A 251 18.13 14.26 3.90
CA ALA A 251 18.05 14.49 2.46
C ALA A 251 16.62 14.23 1.91
N ILE A 252 15.93 13.19 2.37
CA ILE A 252 14.54 12.90 1.99
C ILE A 252 13.64 14.05 2.43
N ILE A 253 13.71 14.44 3.71
CA ILE A 253 12.90 15.53 4.27
C ILE A 253 13.17 16.85 3.52
N GLN A 254 14.44 17.17 3.29
CA GLN A 254 14.83 18.39 2.59
C GLN A 254 14.32 18.38 1.14
N THR A 255 14.50 17.28 0.42
CA THR A 255 14.07 17.17 -0.98
C THR A 255 12.55 17.33 -1.10
N TYR A 256 11.80 16.65 -0.23
CA TYR A 256 10.34 16.77 -0.21
C TYR A 256 9.89 18.21 0.06
N ASN A 257 10.41 18.81 1.12
CA ASN A 257 10.03 20.17 1.51
C ASN A 257 10.41 21.22 0.45
N SER A 258 11.62 21.13 -0.10
CA SER A 258 12.07 22.06 -1.16
C SER A 258 11.19 21.94 -2.40
N ARG A 259 10.91 20.73 -2.87
CA ARG A 259 10.04 20.52 -4.03
C ARG A 259 8.62 21.02 -3.79
N LEU A 260 8.09 20.85 -2.58
CA LEU A 260 6.75 21.31 -2.21
C LEU A 260 6.70 22.86 -2.19
N LEU A 261 7.67 23.49 -1.55
CA LEU A 261 7.75 24.96 -1.45
C LEU A 261 7.96 25.63 -2.82
N ASP A 262 8.78 25.02 -3.66
CA ASP A 262 9.10 25.51 -5.01
C ASP A 262 8.02 25.13 -6.05
N ASN A 263 6.93 24.48 -5.62
CA ASN A 263 5.89 23.93 -6.50
C ASN A 263 6.48 23.08 -7.64
N ASN A 264 7.40 22.18 -7.30
CA ASN A 264 8.19 21.36 -8.24
C ASN A 264 8.02 19.87 -7.98
N MET A 265 6.76 19.44 -7.74
CA MET A 265 6.39 18.04 -7.50
C MET A 265 6.05 17.28 -8.79
N ILE A 266 6.09 17.96 -9.94
CA ILE A 266 5.83 17.36 -11.25
C ILE A 266 6.97 17.70 -12.20
N VAL A 267 7.19 16.84 -13.19
CA VAL A 267 8.06 17.15 -14.32
C VAL A 267 7.37 18.22 -15.18
N ARG A 268 8.02 19.34 -15.35
CA ARG A 268 7.52 20.40 -16.24
C ARG A 268 8.10 20.16 -17.63
N LYS A 269 7.25 19.89 -18.62
CA LYS A 269 7.70 19.93 -20.02
C LYS A 269 8.13 21.38 -20.36
N PRO A 270 9.27 21.60 -21.04
CA PRO A 270 9.61 22.92 -21.52
C PRO A 270 8.43 23.46 -22.35
N ASN A 271 8.04 24.69 -22.09
CA ASN A 271 7.06 25.38 -22.94
C ASN A 271 7.62 25.41 -24.37
N ASN A 272 7.01 24.65 -25.28
CA ASN A 272 7.25 24.80 -26.71
C ASN A 272 6.72 26.14 -27.21
#